data_d6974ba6e705d72c03fa8c0f36b8e50e
#
_entry.id   d6974ba6e705d72c03fa8c0f36b8e50e
#
_cell.length_a   1.000
_cell.length_b   1.000
_cell.length_c   1.000
_cell.angle_alpha   90.00
_cell.angle_beta   90.00
_cell.angle_gamma   90.00
#
_symmetry.space_group_name_H-M   'P 1'
#
loop_
_entity.id
_entity.type
_entity.pdbx_description
1 polymer ?
#
loop_
_entity_poly.entity_id
_entity_poly.type
_entity_poly.pdbx_seq_one_letter_code
_entity_poly.pdbx_strand_id
1 'polypeptide(L)'
;MVNITIDNHTIAVPSGTTIMEAAASIHIPIPKLCYLKDINEIGACRVCVVEIEGQDHLVTSCNNVVEEGMTIYTNSPKVRRNRKHTVEMILSQHDAQCATCVRSGNCTLQTVANDLNIVDSPYKKEICIEEWDTRYPLVRDASKCVKCMRCIQVCDKIQGMHIWDVSGTGARTTVGVSENRDIKTADCALCGQCITHCPTGALRERDDTDKLYRALEDKDTIVVAQIAPAVRAAWGESLGLSREEATVEKIVDALRRIGVDYVFDTTFSADLTIMEEGTEFVERFTNGDLDMYPMFTSCCPGWVRFIKSQYPQMVNRLSSAKSPQEMFGAVMKTAFAKKMNIDPDRIFALSIMPCVAKKDEREKPLFHGEFAGHGVDCVLTTRELDRLIRADHIDSKTLKDAAFDTPFTEGTGAGVIFGATGGVMEAALRSAYYLITGKNPEVDAFKQIRGVNKNGWTEAQFEIAGNTIDIAVVSGLQNTRNLMEAIQKREVHYHFVEVMACPGGCVGGGGQPIHEGKELASDRGSNLYFLDKTAHLRFSHENPDIKHLYDEYFGSPGSHKAHQLLHVQK
;
A
#
# COMPACT_ATOMS: atom_id res chain seq x y z
N MET A 1 19.00 32.90 -8.37
CA MET A 1 19.98 32.17 -7.54
C MET A 1 20.30 33.03 -6.34
N VAL A 2 20.48 32.40 -5.19
CA VAL A 2 20.82 33.04 -3.90
C VAL A 2 22.13 32.41 -3.43
N ASN A 3 23.13 33.23 -3.07
CA ASN A 3 24.43 32.77 -2.58
C ASN A 3 24.41 32.73 -1.05
N ILE A 4 24.74 31.56 -0.50
CA ILE A 4 24.75 31.32 0.96
C ILE A 4 26.00 30.53 1.36
N THR A 5 26.30 30.54 2.64
CA THR A 5 27.36 29.70 3.22
C THR A 5 26.77 28.76 4.26
N ILE A 6 26.97 27.44 4.08
CA ILE A 6 26.52 26.40 5.04
C ILE A 6 27.77 25.65 5.53
N ASP A 7 28.05 25.69 6.84
CA ASP A 7 29.19 25.02 7.47
C ASP A 7 30.49 25.23 6.68
N ASN A 8 30.80 26.50 6.31
CA ASN A 8 31.94 26.94 5.51
C ASN A 8 31.92 26.57 4.01
N HIS A 9 30.82 26.02 3.48
CA HIS A 9 30.65 25.74 2.05
C HIS A 9 29.78 26.83 1.42
N THR A 10 30.36 27.62 0.51
CA THR A 10 29.60 28.62 -0.26
C THR A 10 28.94 27.96 -1.46
N ILE A 11 27.63 28.14 -1.59
CA ILE A 11 26.81 27.55 -2.66
C ILE A 11 25.82 28.58 -3.20
N ALA A 12 25.38 28.36 -4.44
CA ALA A 12 24.31 29.11 -5.07
C ALA A 12 23.09 28.18 -5.30
N VAL A 13 21.93 28.52 -4.74
CA VAL A 13 20.70 27.76 -4.86
C VAL A 13 19.57 28.61 -5.42
N PRO A 14 18.50 28.02 -5.99
CA PRO A 14 17.31 28.76 -6.41
C PRO A 14 16.69 29.57 -5.27
N SER A 15 16.14 30.75 -5.58
CA SER A 15 15.30 31.49 -4.62
C SER A 15 14.10 30.65 -4.22
N GLY A 16 13.73 30.67 -2.94
CA GLY A 16 12.64 29.86 -2.38
C GLY A 16 13.09 28.48 -1.87
N THR A 17 14.36 28.09 -2.03
CA THR A 17 14.92 26.87 -1.46
C THR A 17 14.94 26.94 0.07
N THR A 18 14.52 25.90 0.77
CA THR A 18 14.62 25.83 2.23
C THR A 18 16.07 25.57 2.66
N ILE A 19 16.42 25.96 3.89
CA ILE A 19 17.76 25.70 4.46
C ILE A 19 18.04 24.18 4.45
N MET A 20 17.03 23.34 4.73
CA MET A 20 17.16 21.88 4.71
C MET A 20 17.48 21.34 3.32
N GLU A 21 16.81 21.83 2.29
CA GLU A 21 17.07 21.44 0.90
C GLU A 21 18.44 21.92 0.41
N ALA A 22 18.82 23.14 0.78
CA ALA A 22 20.13 23.68 0.46
C ALA A 22 21.27 22.87 1.09
N ALA A 23 21.12 22.47 2.37
CA ALA A 23 22.09 21.59 3.05
C ALA A 23 22.14 20.20 2.41
N ALA A 24 20.98 19.63 2.04
CA ALA A 24 20.89 18.33 1.37
C ALA A 24 21.58 18.32 0.00
N SER A 25 21.55 19.44 -0.75
CA SER A 25 22.20 19.55 -2.07
C SER A 25 23.71 19.40 -2.03
N ILE A 26 24.32 19.65 -0.86
CA ILE A 26 25.76 19.48 -0.59
C ILE A 26 26.05 18.35 0.39
N HIS A 27 25.10 17.39 0.52
CA HIS A 27 25.23 16.20 1.35
C HIS A 27 25.43 16.45 2.85
N ILE A 28 24.99 17.60 3.37
CA ILE A 28 24.99 17.90 4.81
C ILE A 28 23.65 17.43 5.40
N PRO A 29 23.62 16.35 6.21
CA PRO A 29 22.39 15.83 6.79
C PRO A 29 21.95 16.69 7.98
N ILE A 30 20.70 17.14 7.98
CA ILE A 30 20.05 17.76 9.13
C ILE A 30 19.03 16.79 9.71
N PRO A 31 19.12 16.41 11.00
CA PRO A 31 18.17 15.45 11.60
C PRO A 31 16.76 16.03 11.65
N LYS A 32 15.75 15.15 11.44
CA LYS A 32 14.34 15.53 11.33
C LYS A 32 13.43 14.43 11.83
N LEU A 33 12.26 14.78 12.36
CA LEU A 33 11.21 13.83 12.73
C LEU A 33 9.87 14.13 12.04
N CYS A 34 9.47 15.42 11.95
CA CYS A 34 8.18 15.79 11.37
C CYS A 34 8.23 16.03 9.85
N TYR A 35 9.34 16.46 9.31
CA TYR A 35 9.45 16.89 7.91
C TYR A 35 9.19 15.77 6.91
N LEU A 36 8.28 16.04 5.98
CA LEU A 36 8.05 15.31 4.73
C LEU A 36 7.90 16.36 3.64
N LYS A 37 8.77 16.30 2.62
CA LYS A 37 8.75 17.27 1.53
C LYS A 37 7.36 17.32 0.86
N ASP A 38 6.87 18.52 0.60
CA ASP A 38 5.57 18.86 -0.02
C ASP A 38 4.34 18.39 0.79
N ILE A 39 4.53 17.60 1.84
CA ILE A 39 3.44 17.03 2.66
C ILE A 39 3.39 17.69 4.04
N ASN A 40 4.50 17.66 4.80
CA ASN A 40 4.52 18.14 6.19
C ASN A 40 5.78 18.97 6.49
N GLU A 41 5.70 20.27 6.28
CA GLU A 41 6.79 21.24 6.43
C GLU A 41 6.50 22.25 7.55
N ILE A 42 5.84 21.80 8.62
CA ILE A 42 5.26 22.66 9.66
C ILE A 42 6.23 23.02 10.79
N GLY A 43 7.45 22.45 10.82
CA GLY A 43 8.45 22.73 11.86
C GLY A 43 8.07 22.30 13.28
N ALA A 44 7.14 21.35 13.45
CA ALA A 44 6.55 20.96 14.75
C ALA A 44 7.57 20.36 15.73
N CYS A 45 8.47 19.48 15.28
CA CYS A 45 9.35 18.72 16.16
C CYS A 45 10.57 19.52 16.65
N ARG A 46 10.96 20.60 15.98
CA ARG A 46 12.11 21.48 16.30
C ARG A 46 13.48 20.76 16.33
N VAL A 47 13.57 19.54 15.81
CA VAL A 47 14.82 18.77 15.76
C VAL A 47 15.76 19.30 14.66
N CYS A 48 15.21 19.89 13.60
CA CYS A 48 15.97 20.40 12.46
C CYS A 48 16.51 21.84 12.64
N VAL A 49 16.62 22.35 13.86
CA VAL A 49 17.09 23.71 14.10
C VAL A 49 18.53 23.91 13.64
N VAL A 50 18.82 25.12 13.14
CA VAL A 50 20.14 25.59 12.73
C VAL A 50 20.39 26.97 13.30
N GLU A 51 21.66 27.41 13.31
CA GLU A 51 22.07 28.74 13.70
C GLU A 51 22.34 29.55 12.45
N ILE A 52 21.86 30.80 12.42
CA ILE A 52 22.17 31.78 11.38
C ILE A 52 23.04 32.87 12.01
N GLU A 53 24.15 33.21 11.37
CA GLU A 53 25.04 34.26 11.84
C GLU A 53 24.30 35.59 11.98
N GLY A 54 24.51 36.25 13.11
CA GLY A 54 23.84 37.52 13.42
C GLY A 54 22.42 37.37 14.00
N GLN A 55 21.90 36.13 14.19
CA GLN A 55 20.63 35.90 14.85
C GLN A 55 20.80 35.28 16.24
N ASP A 56 20.10 35.83 17.24
CA ASP A 56 20.16 35.33 18.62
C ASP A 56 19.42 33.99 18.85
N HIS A 57 18.50 33.65 17.98
CA HIS A 57 17.67 32.46 18.10
C HIS A 57 17.96 31.40 17.01
N LEU A 58 17.68 30.15 17.30
CA LEU A 58 17.77 29.06 16.33
C LEU A 58 16.48 28.99 15.50
N VAL A 59 16.61 28.73 14.19
CA VAL A 59 15.47 28.56 13.27
C VAL A 59 15.37 27.14 12.79
N THR A 60 14.15 26.70 12.43
CA THR A 60 13.94 25.39 11.82
C THR A 60 14.34 25.43 10.35
N SER A 61 15.18 24.49 9.92
CA SER A 61 15.68 24.45 8.53
C SER A 61 14.62 23.96 7.53
N CYS A 62 13.63 23.21 7.99
CA CYS A 62 12.63 22.55 7.11
C CYS A 62 11.61 23.50 6.48
N ASN A 63 11.39 24.68 7.06
CA ASN A 63 10.39 25.66 6.62
C ASN A 63 10.90 27.11 6.60
N ASN A 64 12.19 27.32 6.77
CA ASN A 64 12.83 28.63 6.57
C ASN A 64 13.59 28.61 5.25
N VAL A 65 13.34 29.63 4.43
CA VAL A 65 13.91 29.81 3.10
C VAL A 65 15.26 30.54 3.24
N VAL A 66 16.19 30.21 2.37
CA VAL A 66 17.50 30.90 2.33
C VAL A 66 17.39 32.28 1.71
N GLU A 67 18.20 33.23 2.21
CA GLU A 67 18.31 34.58 1.70
C GLU A 67 19.77 34.89 1.31
N GLU A 68 19.98 35.88 0.44
CA GLU A 68 21.31 36.26 -0.06
C GLU A 68 22.27 36.63 1.10
N GLY A 69 23.44 36.03 1.07
CA GLY A 69 24.49 36.27 2.06
C GLY A 69 24.32 35.57 3.41
N MET A 70 23.29 34.72 3.59
CA MET A 70 23.15 33.96 4.83
C MET A 70 24.37 33.07 5.10
N THR A 71 24.87 33.12 6.34
CA THR A 71 25.84 32.16 6.88
C THR A 71 25.13 31.26 7.91
N ILE A 72 25.12 29.95 7.66
CA ILE A 72 24.33 28.99 8.39
C ILE A 72 25.23 27.91 9.00
N TYR A 73 25.05 27.63 10.29
CA TYR A 73 25.77 26.59 11.01
C TYR A 73 24.78 25.46 11.37
N THR A 74 24.98 24.31 10.75
CA THR A 74 24.03 23.18 10.92
C THR A 74 24.33 22.38 12.18
N ASN A 75 25.54 22.48 12.76
CA ASN A 75 25.96 21.65 13.89
C ASN A 75 26.85 22.39 14.89
N SER A 76 26.59 23.69 15.18
CA SER A 76 27.29 24.43 16.21
C SER A 76 27.06 23.87 17.61
N PRO A 77 27.89 24.21 18.63
CA PRO A 77 27.63 23.79 20.02
C PRO A 77 26.24 24.18 20.54
N LYS A 78 25.75 25.37 20.14
CA LYS A 78 24.40 25.86 20.48
C LYS A 78 23.32 24.98 19.85
N VAL A 79 23.46 24.63 18.57
CA VAL A 79 22.55 23.74 17.85
C VAL A 79 22.52 22.35 18.47
N ARG A 80 23.68 21.72 18.71
CA ARG A 80 23.78 20.38 19.31
C ARG A 80 23.10 20.29 20.68
N ARG A 81 23.36 21.30 21.54
CA ARG A 81 22.73 21.37 22.87
C ARG A 81 21.21 21.47 22.76
N ASN A 82 20.71 22.33 21.89
CA ASN A 82 19.27 22.52 21.70
C ASN A 82 18.58 21.27 21.17
N ARG A 83 19.17 20.62 20.13
CA ARG A 83 18.62 19.35 19.59
C ARG A 83 18.57 18.25 20.63
N LYS A 84 19.65 18.10 21.43
CA LYS A 84 19.71 17.11 22.50
C LYS A 84 18.56 17.32 23.48
N HIS A 85 18.38 18.51 24.02
CA HIS A 85 17.28 18.83 24.93
C HIS A 85 15.89 18.61 24.29
N THR A 86 15.73 18.99 23.02
CA THR A 86 14.47 18.77 22.30
C THR A 86 14.14 17.29 22.19
N VAL A 87 15.09 16.42 21.84
CA VAL A 87 14.87 14.99 21.72
C VAL A 87 14.68 14.33 23.10
N GLU A 88 15.40 14.76 24.13
CA GLU A 88 15.20 14.32 25.52
C GLU A 88 13.78 14.63 26.00
N MET A 89 13.25 15.82 25.68
CA MET A 89 11.83 16.16 25.97
C MET A 89 10.85 15.28 25.19
N ILE A 90 11.13 14.98 23.91
CA ILE A 90 10.30 14.06 23.13
C ILE A 90 10.33 12.66 23.78
N LEU A 91 11.50 12.17 24.18
CA LEU A 91 11.65 10.87 24.83
C LEU A 91 10.97 10.80 26.21
N SER A 92 10.81 11.92 26.93
CA SER A 92 10.06 11.95 28.19
C SER A 92 8.55 11.65 28.02
N GLN A 93 8.02 11.86 26.81
CA GLN A 93 6.63 11.57 26.46
C GLN A 93 6.49 10.34 25.54
N HIS A 94 7.54 9.57 25.38
CA HIS A 94 7.57 8.40 24.51
C HIS A 94 7.86 7.13 25.30
N ASP A 95 7.03 6.10 25.12
CA ASP A 95 7.30 4.76 25.65
C ASP A 95 8.41 4.09 24.83
N ALA A 96 9.62 4.14 25.37
CA ALA A 96 10.84 3.67 24.72
C ALA A 96 11.10 2.15 24.91
N GLN A 97 10.05 1.33 24.98
CA GLN A 97 10.18 -0.14 24.98
C GLN A 97 10.53 -0.63 23.57
N CYS A 98 11.75 -0.32 23.14
CA CYS A 98 12.19 -0.57 21.76
C CYS A 98 12.25 -2.06 21.39
N ALA A 99 12.58 -2.94 22.35
CA ALA A 99 12.70 -4.37 22.10
C ALA A 99 11.39 -5.04 21.63
N THR A 100 10.24 -4.53 22.06
CA THR A 100 8.90 -5.02 21.67
C THR A 100 8.19 -4.12 20.64
N CYS A 101 8.89 -3.13 20.12
CA CYS A 101 8.31 -2.18 19.16
C CYS A 101 8.42 -2.71 17.72
N VAL A 102 7.34 -2.60 16.94
CA VAL A 102 7.31 -2.97 15.51
C VAL A 102 8.32 -2.19 14.65
N ARG A 103 8.81 -1.05 15.15
CA ARG A 103 9.81 -0.20 14.48
C ARG A 103 11.22 -0.38 15.08
N SER A 104 11.47 -1.40 15.90
CA SER A 104 12.81 -1.68 16.44
C SER A 104 13.82 -1.89 15.30
N GLY A 105 14.93 -1.17 15.35
CA GLY A 105 15.96 -1.18 14.29
C GLY A 105 15.61 -0.37 13.03
N ASN A 106 14.36 0.12 12.90
CA ASN A 106 13.91 0.97 11.79
C ASN A 106 13.01 2.12 12.32
N CYS A 107 13.52 2.88 13.28
CA CYS A 107 12.80 3.98 13.94
C CYS A 107 13.61 5.27 13.86
N THR A 108 13.04 6.31 13.25
CA THR A 108 13.70 7.59 13.09
C THR A 108 14.05 8.25 14.43
N LEU A 109 13.17 8.12 15.44
CA LEU A 109 13.45 8.63 16.79
C LEU A 109 14.65 7.92 17.43
N GLN A 110 14.73 6.58 17.29
CA GLN A 110 15.84 5.79 17.82
C GLN A 110 17.17 6.20 17.16
N THR A 111 17.17 6.34 15.82
CA THR A 111 18.36 6.82 15.08
C THR A 111 18.80 8.20 15.54
N VAL A 112 17.88 9.16 15.60
CA VAL A 112 18.19 10.54 16.03
C VAL A 112 18.70 10.59 17.48
N ALA A 113 18.12 9.80 18.39
CA ALA A 113 18.59 9.73 19.78
C ALA A 113 20.01 9.17 19.89
N ASN A 114 20.31 8.12 19.12
CA ASN A 114 21.66 7.53 19.05
C ASN A 114 22.69 8.53 18.48
N ASP A 115 22.36 9.20 17.37
CA ASP A 115 23.23 10.19 16.72
C ASP A 115 23.53 11.39 17.61
N LEU A 116 22.62 11.74 18.51
CA LEU A 116 22.80 12.80 19.51
C LEU A 116 23.45 12.33 20.81
N ASN A 117 23.87 11.06 20.89
CA ASN A 117 24.46 10.44 22.06
C ASN A 117 23.59 10.63 23.33
N ILE A 118 22.29 10.35 23.21
CA ILE A 118 21.36 10.39 24.34
C ILE A 118 21.33 9.00 24.97
N VAL A 119 21.97 8.86 26.14
CA VAL A 119 22.00 7.62 26.93
C VAL A 119 20.99 7.63 28.08
N ASP A 120 20.70 8.83 28.60
CA ASP A 120 19.74 9.09 29.67
C ASP A 120 18.91 10.34 29.37
N SER A 121 17.70 10.42 29.93
CA SER A 121 16.86 11.63 29.86
C SER A 121 16.68 12.20 31.27
N PRO A 122 17.00 13.49 31.51
CA PRO A 122 16.83 14.11 32.81
C PRO A 122 15.37 14.42 33.15
N TYR A 123 14.48 14.25 32.17
CA TYR A 123 13.07 14.63 32.32
C TYR A 123 12.21 13.46 32.83
N LYS A 124 11.26 13.78 33.71
CA LYS A 124 10.28 12.82 34.19
C LYS A 124 9.45 12.27 33.02
N LYS A 125 9.21 10.97 33.02
CA LYS A 125 8.32 10.32 32.05
C LYS A 125 6.87 10.72 32.29
N GLU A 126 6.19 11.21 31.24
CA GLU A 126 4.76 11.53 31.22
C GLU A 126 4.14 10.92 29.96
N ILE A 127 3.79 9.65 30.06
CA ILE A 127 3.33 8.85 28.92
C ILE A 127 1.82 9.03 28.74
N CYS A 128 1.39 9.37 27.53
CA CYS A 128 -0.01 9.39 27.13
C CYS A 128 -0.48 7.96 26.84
N ILE A 129 -1.49 7.48 27.56
CA ILE A 129 -2.11 6.17 27.35
C ILE A 129 -3.55 6.43 26.93
N GLU A 130 -3.93 5.87 25.78
CA GLU A 130 -5.31 5.91 25.29
C GLU A 130 -5.73 4.51 24.86
N GLU A 131 -6.97 4.16 25.14
CA GLU A 131 -7.53 2.88 24.70
C GLU A 131 -7.71 2.85 23.19
N TRP A 132 -7.41 1.69 22.60
CA TRP A 132 -7.59 1.42 21.18
C TRP A 132 -8.03 -0.02 20.96
N ASP A 133 -9.03 -0.25 20.09
CA ASP A 133 -9.42 -1.61 19.73
C ASP A 133 -8.36 -2.26 18.82
N THR A 134 -7.53 -3.09 19.40
CA THR A 134 -6.44 -3.79 18.70
C THR A 134 -6.93 -4.85 17.69
N ARG A 135 -8.24 -5.16 17.68
CA ARG A 135 -8.86 -6.04 16.67
C ARG A 135 -9.09 -5.32 15.34
N TYR A 136 -9.11 -3.97 15.35
CA TYR A 136 -9.23 -3.21 14.11
C TYR A 136 -7.95 -3.32 13.27
N PRO A 137 -8.03 -3.37 11.91
CA PRO A 137 -6.86 -3.56 11.05
C PRO A 137 -5.75 -2.53 11.20
N LEU A 138 -6.10 -1.30 11.59
CA LEU A 138 -5.19 -0.21 11.90
C LEU A 138 -5.12 -0.03 13.41
N VAL A 139 -3.93 -0.17 13.99
CA VAL A 139 -3.68 -0.02 15.43
C VAL A 139 -2.90 1.26 15.71
N ARG A 140 -3.36 2.03 16.69
CA ARG A 140 -2.70 3.22 17.22
C ARG A 140 -2.25 2.99 18.66
N ASP A 141 -1.02 3.38 18.95
CA ASP A 141 -0.44 3.41 20.28
C ASP A 141 -0.03 4.85 20.61
N ALA A 142 -0.85 5.55 21.42
CA ALA A 142 -0.63 6.94 21.80
C ALA A 142 0.68 7.13 22.56
N SER A 143 1.13 6.12 23.33
CA SER A 143 2.35 6.16 24.13
C SER A 143 3.63 6.32 23.28
N LYS A 144 3.56 5.93 22.01
CA LYS A 144 4.68 6.01 21.04
C LYS A 144 4.57 7.20 20.10
N CYS A 145 3.54 8.03 20.24
CA CYS A 145 3.32 9.19 19.37
C CYS A 145 4.24 10.36 19.75
N VAL A 146 5.06 10.82 18.80
CA VAL A 146 5.93 11.99 18.94
C VAL A 146 5.30 13.30 18.43
N LYS A 147 4.01 13.27 18.14
CA LYS A 147 3.21 14.46 17.76
C LYS A 147 3.78 15.22 16.58
N CYS A 148 4.31 14.48 15.60
CA CYS A 148 4.95 15.03 14.40
C CYS A 148 3.96 15.49 13.32
N MET A 149 2.68 15.16 13.45
CA MET A 149 1.55 15.48 12.56
C MET A 149 1.66 14.88 11.14
N ARG A 150 2.60 14.00 10.85
CA ARG A 150 2.73 13.38 9.52
C ARG A 150 1.48 12.63 9.11
N CYS A 151 0.87 11.85 10.02
CA CYS A 151 -0.35 11.08 9.74
C CYS A 151 -1.54 11.99 9.39
N ILE A 152 -1.67 13.16 10.03
CA ILE A 152 -2.68 14.16 9.69
C ILE A 152 -2.45 14.65 8.27
N GLN A 153 -1.27 15.19 7.98
CA GLN A 153 -0.98 15.81 6.68
C GLN A 153 -1.05 14.81 5.51
N VAL A 154 -0.60 13.58 5.70
CA VAL A 154 -0.73 12.52 4.68
C VAL A 154 -2.19 12.17 4.46
N CYS A 155 -2.98 12.04 5.54
CA CYS A 155 -4.40 11.73 5.45
C CYS A 155 -5.18 12.86 4.75
N ASP A 156 -4.82 14.11 5.02
CA ASP A 156 -5.52 15.28 4.47
C ASP A 156 -5.09 15.57 3.02
N LYS A 157 -3.77 15.67 2.77
CA LYS A 157 -3.28 16.15 1.47
C LYS A 157 -3.22 15.05 0.40
N ILE A 158 -2.86 13.83 0.79
CA ILE A 158 -2.66 12.72 -0.15
C ILE A 158 -3.91 11.85 -0.28
N GLN A 159 -4.63 11.67 0.84
CA GLN A 159 -5.80 10.78 0.87
C GLN A 159 -7.14 11.53 0.94
N GLY A 160 -7.17 12.81 1.31
CA GLY A 160 -8.41 13.60 1.41
C GLY A 160 -9.45 12.98 2.35
N MET A 161 -9.02 12.24 3.38
CA MET A 161 -9.91 11.47 4.27
C MET A 161 -10.16 12.13 5.61
N HIS A 162 -9.28 13.04 6.07
CA HIS A 162 -9.41 13.82 7.30
C HIS A 162 -9.72 12.99 8.56
N ILE A 163 -9.07 11.80 8.66
CA ILE A 163 -9.33 10.86 9.77
C ILE A 163 -8.62 11.28 11.04
N TRP A 164 -7.45 11.88 10.94
CA TRP A 164 -6.60 12.23 12.07
C TRP A 164 -6.63 13.72 12.38
N ASP A 165 -6.67 14.07 13.66
CA ASP A 165 -6.60 15.46 14.12
C ASP A 165 -5.85 15.57 15.44
N VAL A 166 -5.52 16.81 15.82
CA VAL A 166 -4.90 17.16 17.10
C VAL A 166 -5.97 17.40 18.14
N SER A 167 -5.82 16.77 19.29
CA SER A 167 -6.67 17.04 20.45
C SER A 167 -5.85 17.42 21.70
N GLY A 168 -6.47 18.10 22.64
CA GLY A 168 -5.82 18.57 23.87
C GLY A 168 -4.90 19.78 23.66
N THR A 169 -4.30 20.25 24.75
CA THR A 169 -3.38 21.39 24.77
C THR A 169 -2.18 21.15 25.68
N GLY A 170 -1.05 21.77 25.40
CA GLY A 170 0.19 21.65 26.19
C GLY A 170 0.68 20.20 26.26
N ALA A 171 1.02 19.72 27.46
CA ALA A 171 1.49 18.34 27.68
C ALA A 171 0.42 17.27 27.34
N ARG A 172 -0.85 17.64 27.34
CA ARG A 172 -1.97 16.75 26.98
C ARG A 172 -2.26 16.68 25.49
N THR A 173 -1.51 17.42 24.66
CA THR A 173 -1.66 17.33 23.21
C THR A 173 -1.43 15.91 22.73
N THR A 174 -2.34 15.39 21.94
CA THR A 174 -2.24 14.09 21.29
C THR A 174 -2.75 14.17 19.84
N VAL A 175 -2.47 13.15 19.05
CA VAL A 175 -3.06 12.96 17.71
C VAL A 175 -4.04 11.82 17.83
N GLY A 176 -5.30 12.06 17.56
CA GLY A 176 -6.39 11.10 17.65
C GLY A 176 -7.25 11.09 16.39
N VAL A 177 -8.34 10.36 16.43
CA VAL A 177 -9.36 10.40 15.38
C VAL A 177 -10.10 11.73 15.47
N SER A 178 -10.33 12.38 14.33
CA SER A 178 -11.02 13.67 14.23
C SER A 178 -12.35 13.64 15.01
N GLU A 179 -12.65 14.73 15.74
CA GLU A 179 -13.84 14.87 16.59
C GLU A 179 -13.93 13.84 17.72
N ASN A 180 -12.82 13.18 18.07
CA ASN A 180 -12.76 12.08 19.05
C ASN A 180 -13.71 10.91 18.73
N ARG A 181 -13.99 10.67 17.45
CA ARG A 181 -14.82 9.54 17.00
C ARG A 181 -14.10 8.21 17.21
N ASP A 182 -14.87 7.12 17.26
CA ASP A 182 -14.31 5.78 17.11
C ASP A 182 -13.80 5.61 15.65
N ILE A 183 -12.62 5.03 15.49
CA ILE A 183 -12.04 4.76 14.17
C ILE A 183 -12.94 3.90 13.27
N LYS A 184 -13.79 3.06 13.86
CA LYS A 184 -14.75 2.22 13.13
C LYS A 184 -15.86 3.03 12.46
N THR A 185 -16.18 4.21 13.01
CA THR A 185 -17.21 5.12 12.51
C THR A 185 -16.65 6.31 11.73
N ALA A 186 -15.34 6.39 11.59
CA ALA A 186 -14.65 7.53 10.99
C ALA A 186 -14.46 7.42 9.47
N ASP A 187 -15.11 6.47 8.81
CA ASP A 187 -15.03 6.25 7.35
C ASP A 187 -13.59 6.05 6.81
N CYS A 188 -12.69 5.54 7.65
CA CYS A 188 -11.30 5.31 7.28
C CYS A 188 -11.20 4.31 6.11
N ALA A 189 -10.50 4.70 5.05
CA ALA A 189 -10.25 3.84 3.88
C ALA A 189 -9.27 2.68 4.15
N LEU A 190 -8.64 2.62 5.33
CA LEU A 190 -7.64 1.62 5.71
C LEU A 190 -6.44 1.53 4.73
N CYS A 191 -6.14 2.60 4.01
CA CYS A 191 -5.05 2.65 3.04
C CYS A 191 -3.65 2.43 3.67
N GLY A 192 -3.50 2.67 4.99
CA GLY A 192 -2.26 2.49 5.73
C GLY A 192 -1.16 3.53 5.45
N GLN A 193 -1.44 4.60 4.69
CA GLN A 193 -0.45 5.64 4.38
C GLN A 193 0.02 6.37 5.65
N CYS A 194 -0.82 6.49 6.66
CA CYS A 194 -0.42 7.03 7.97
C CYS A 194 0.60 6.13 8.69
N ILE A 195 0.59 4.81 8.44
CA ILE A 195 1.57 3.85 9.00
C ILE A 195 2.92 4.05 8.34
N THR A 196 2.96 4.07 6.99
CA THR A 196 4.21 4.16 6.22
C THR A 196 4.96 5.47 6.48
N HIS A 197 4.24 6.54 6.83
CA HIS A 197 4.81 7.85 7.12
C HIS A 197 5.05 8.13 8.61
N CYS A 198 4.63 7.23 9.52
CA CYS A 198 4.89 7.39 10.95
C CYS A 198 6.39 7.17 11.25
N PRO A 199 7.10 8.14 11.88
CA PRO A 199 8.52 8.01 12.17
C PRO A 199 8.82 7.07 13.35
N THR A 200 7.77 6.62 14.05
CA THR A 200 7.84 5.73 15.22
C THR A 200 6.86 4.57 15.08
N GLY A 201 6.71 3.74 16.10
CA GLY A 201 5.75 2.63 16.17
C GLY A 201 4.34 3.03 16.65
N ALA A 202 3.97 4.32 16.61
CA ALA A 202 2.67 4.80 17.08
C ALA A 202 1.50 4.33 16.20
N LEU A 203 1.72 4.08 14.92
CA LEU A 203 0.74 3.52 13.99
C LEU A 203 1.30 2.25 13.37
N ARG A 204 0.50 1.21 13.34
CA ARG A 204 0.85 -0.09 12.76
C ARG A 204 -0.38 -0.83 12.25
N GLU A 205 -0.17 -1.83 11.44
CA GLU A 205 -1.19 -2.83 11.16
C GLU A 205 -1.46 -3.71 12.38
N ARG A 206 -2.66 -4.32 12.44
CA ARG A 206 -2.95 -5.41 13.37
C ARG A 206 -2.00 -6.57 13.04
N ASP A 207 -1.40 -7.16 14.06
CA ASP A 207 -0.57 -8.36 13.90
C ASP A 207 -1.48 -9.59 13.88
N ASP A 208 -1.46 -10.31 12.76
CA ASP A 208 -2.24 -11.54 12.57
C ASP A 208 -1.34 -12.79 12.49
N THR A 209 -0.03 -12.69 12.80
CA THR A 209 0.92 -13.82 12.73
C THR A 209 0.54 -14.98 13.65
N ASP A 210 -0.01 -14.69 14.84
CA ASP A 210 -0.50 -15.72 15.77
C ASP A 210 -1.62 -16.60 15.16
N LYS A 211 -2.42 -16.06 14.23
CA LYS A 211 -3.46 -16.85 13.55
C LYS A 211 -2.83 -17.92 12.66
N LEU A 212 -1.76 -17.55 11.95
CA LEU A 212 -1.01 -18.50 11.13
C LEU A 212 -0.37 -19.58 11.99
N TYR A 213 0.33 -19.20 13.06
CA TYR A 213 0.98 -20.18 13.95
C TYR A 213 -0.02 -21.19 14.53
N ARG A 214 -1.21 -20.74 14.96
CA ARG A 214 -2.26 -21.66 15.43
C ARG A 214 -2.75 -22.60 14.34
N ALA A 215 -2.88 -22.12 13.10
CA ALA A 215 -3.27 -22.97 11.98
C ALA A 215 -2.21 -24.02 11.64
N LEU A 216 -0.91 -23.65 11.75
CA LEU A 216 0.21 -24.56 11.53
C LEU A 216 0.37 -25.61 12.66
N GLU A 217 -0.07 -25.29 13.88
CA GLU A 217 -0.07 -26.24 15.03
C GLU A 217 -1.19 -27.29 14.92
N ASP A 218 -2.28 -26.96 14.22
CA ASP A 218 -3.42 -27.85 14.04
C ASP A 218 -3.18 -28.82 12.89
N LYS A 219 -3.00 -30.12 13.21
CA LYS A 219 -2.72 -31.18 12.24
C LYS A 219 -3.85 -31.48 11.26
N ASP A 220 -5.07 -31.08 11.57
CA ASP A 220 -6.23 -31.26 10.70
C ASP A 220 -6.40 -30.09 9.72
N THR A 221 -5.73 -28.98 9.96
CA THR A 221 -5.74 -27.79 9.11
C THR A 221 -4.72 -27.93 7.97
N ILE A 222 -5.10 -27.52 6.78
CA ILE A 222 -4.24 -27.43 5.58
C ILE A 222 -4.07 -25.95 5.25
N VAL A 223 -2.85 -25.46 5.38
CA VAL A 223 -2.54 -24.05 5.15
C VAL A 223 -2.21 -23.82 3.68
N VAL A 224 -3.02 -22.98 3.03
CA VAL A 224 -2.88 -22.64 1.60
C VAL A 224 -2.61 -21.14 1.47
N ALA A 225 -1.44 -20.76 0.98
CA ALA A 225 -1.03 -19.38 0.86
C ALA A 225 -1.13 -18.83 -0.57
N GLN A 226 -1.44 -17.54 -0.69
CA GLN A 226 -1.26 -16.75 -1.91
C GLN A 226 -0.32 -15.57 -1.69
N ILE A 227 0.45 -15.21 -2.72
CA ILE A 227 1.42 -14.11 -2.69
C ILE A 227 0.99 -13.06 -3.71
N ALA A 228 0.66 -11.83 -3.25
CA ALA A 228 0.23 -10.74 -4.13
C ALA A 228 1.37 -10.23 -5.03
N PRO A 229 1.05 -9.79 -6.27
CA PRO A 229 2.05 -9.32 -7.24
C PRO A 229 3.01 -8.26 -6.70
N ALA A 230 2.51 -7.28 -5.94
CA ALA A 230 3.33 -6.18 -5.41
C ALA A 230 4.25 -6.59 -4.24
N VAL A 231 4.03 -7.76 -3.60
CA VAL A 231 4.91 -8.27 -2.53
C VAL A 231 6.29 -8.60 -3.08
N ARG A 232 6.35 -9.24 -4.27
CA ARG A 232 7.61 -9.62 -4.92
C ARG A 232 8.54 -8.43 -5.22
N ALA A 233 7.98 -7.23 -5.35
CA ALA A 233 8.76 -6.03 -5.63
C ALA A 233 9.43 -5.41 -4.38
N ALA A 234 9.13 -5.89 -3.16
CA ALA A 234 9.52 -5.19 -1.95
C ALA A 234 9.97 -6.08 -0.77
N TRP A 235 9.60 -7.37 -0.71
CA TRP A 235 9.82 -8.22 0.47
C TRP A 235 11.30 -8.34 0.89
N GLY A 236 12.22 -8.33 -0.06
CA GLY A 236 13.66 -8.45 0.22
C GLY A 236 14.30 -7.20 0.82
N GLU A 237 13.63 -6.04 0.72
CA GLU A 237 14.20 -4.74 1.13
C GLU A 237 14.59 -4.71 2.62
N SER A 238 13.72 -5.23 3.49
CA SER A 238 13.97 -5.28 4.95
C SER A 238 14.93 -6.42 5.35
N LEU A 239 15.18 -7.36 4.45
CA LEU A 239 16.04 -8.52 4.66
C LEU A 239 17.43 -8.34 4.03
N GLY A 240 17.68 -7.19 3.41
CA GLY A 240 18.98 -6.84 2.82
C GLY A 240 19.29 -7.60 1.52
N LEU A 241 18.26 -8.06 0.80
CA LEU A 241 18.39 -8.67 -0.52
C LEU A 241 18.34 -7.60 -1.61
N SER A 242 19.14 -7.76 -2.66
CA SER A 242 18.98 -6.98 -3.88
C SER A 242 17.69 -7.36 -4.60
N ARG A 243 17.29 -6.56 -5.60
CA ARG A 243 16.09 -6.83 -6.41
C ARG A 243 16.19 -8.19 -7.14
N GLU A 244 17.36 -8.50 -7.65
CA GLU A 244 17.66 -9.72 -8.40
C GLU A 244 17.68 -10.95 -7.48
N GLU A 245 18.06 -10.76 -6.21
CA GLU A 245 18.08 -11.83 -5.22
C GLU A 245 16.69 -12.10 -4.64
N ALA A 246 15.81 -11.09 -4.62
CA ALA A 246 14.49 -11.16 -4.00
C ALA A 246 13.41 -11.71 -4.97
N THR A 247 13.63 -12.89 -5.53
CA THR A 247 12.66 -13.58 -6.41
C THR A 247 11.41 -13.99 -5.63
N VAL A 248 10.26 -14.15 -6.31
CA VAL A 248 9.02 -14.61 -5.65
C VAL A 248 9.12 -16.09 -5.27
N GLU A 249 9.88 -16.86 -6.03
CA GLU A 249 10.16 -18.28 -5.80
C GLU A 249 10.86 -18.52 -4.45
N LYS A 250 11.64 -17.56 -3.97
CA LYS A 250 12.24 -17.62 -2.63
C LYS A 250 11.22 -17.36 -1.52
N ILE A 251 10.17 -16.60 -1.79
CA ILE A 251 9.05 -16.48 -0.83
C ILE A 251 8.35 -17.84 -0.69
N VAL A 252 8.21 -18.59 -1.79
CA VAL A 252 7.64 -19.95 -1.76
C VAL A 252 8.49 -20.85 -0.87
N ASP A 253 9.82 -20.87 -1.01
CA ASP A 253 10.72 -21.64 -0.14
C ASP A 253 10.62 -21.20 1.33
N ALA A 254 10.55 -19.91 1.59
CA ALA A 254 10.38 -19.38 2.95
C ALA A 254 9.08 -19.86 3.59
N LEU A 255 7.94 -19.75 2.89
CA LEU A 255 6.63 -20.19 3.39
C LEU A 255 6.58 -21.70 3.63
N ARG A 256 7.20 -22.51 2.76
CA ARG A 256 7.32 -23.97 2.97
C ARG A 256 8.17 -24.31 4.20
N ARG A 257 9.27 -23.58 4.43
CA ARG A 257 10.08 -23.77 5.66
C ARG A 257 9.34 -23.37 6.92
N ILE A 258 8.43 -22.40 6.84
CA ILE A 258 7.52 -22.00 7.93
C ILE A 258 6.48 -23.10 8.21
N GLY A 259 6.17 -23.95 7.22
CA GLY A 259 5.24 -25.08 7.36
C GLY A 259 3.94 -24.93 6.54
N VAL A 260 3.88 -23.99 5.59
CA VAL A 260 2.73 -23.85 4.69
C VAL A 260 2.66 -25.03 3.71
N ASP A 261 1.49 -25.66 3.57
CA ASP A 261 1.30 -26.88 2.78
C ASP A 261 1.28 -26.60 1.27
N TYR A 262 0.58 -25.53 0.85
CA TYR A 262 0.47 -25.13 -0.56
C TYR A 262 0.69 -23.63 -0.72
N VAL A 263 1.45 -23.25 -1.72
CA VAL A 263 1.76 -21.85 -2.03
C VAL A 263 1.47 -21.55 -3.49
N PHE A 264 0.64 -20.53 -3.72
CA PHE A 264 0.20 -20.09 -5.04
C PHE A 264 0.52 -18.62 -5.29
N ASP A 265 0.54 -18.24 -6.56
CA ASP A 265 0.66 -16.85 -6.98
C ASP A 265 -0.73 -16.20 -7.12
N THR A 266 -0.95 -15.05 -6.49
CA THR A 266 -2.19 -14.27 -6.69
C THR A 266 -2.33 -13.77 -8.15
N THR A 267 -1.27 -13.83 -8.97
CA THR A 267 -1.35 -13.51 -10.40
C THR A 267 -2.36 -14.40 -11.13
N PHE A 268 -2.49 -15.67 -10.75
CA PHE A 268 -3.54 -16.57 -11.22
C PHE A 268 -4.95 -15.98 -10.98
N SER A 269 -5.24 -15.57 -9.76
CA SER A 269 -6.56 -14.99 -9.45
C SER A 269 -6.72 -13.56 -9.97
N ALA A 270 -5.63 -12.84 -10.24
CA ALA A 270 -5.68 -11.59 -10.97
C ALA A 270 -6.10 -11.80 -12.42
N ASP A 271 -5.57 -12.83 -13.09
CA ASP A 271 -6.02 -13.23 -14.42
C ASP A 271 -7.51 -13.63 -14.43
N LEU A 272 -7.96 -14.36 -13.40
CA LEU A 272 -9.38 -14.70 -13.22
C LEU A 272 -10.25 -13.44 -13.06
N THR A 273 -9.78 -12.47 -12.25
CA THR A 273 -10.47 -11.17 -12.09
C THR A 273 -10.60 -10.43 -13.42
N ILE A 274 -9.55 -10.42 -14.26
CA ILE A 274 -9.60 -9.79 -15.57
C ILE A 274 -10.60 -10.48 -16.50
N MET A 275 -10.73 -11.79 -16.44
CA MET A 275 -11.72 -12.49 -17.27
C MET A 275 -13.14 -12.12 -16.88
N GLU A 276 -13.46 -12.02 -15.58
CA GLU A 276 -14.77 -11.62 -15.09
C GLU A 276 -15.03 -10.11 -15.28
N GLU A 277 -14.11 -9.24 -14.86
CA GLU A 277 -14.26 -7.78 -14.96
C GLU A 277 -14.24 -7.30 -16.42
N GLY A 278 -13.36 -7.91 -17.23
CA GLY A 278 -13.30 -7.61 -18.67
C GLY A 278 -14.56 -8.04 -19.41
N THR A 279 -15.13 -9.20 -19.07
CA THR A 279 -16.42 -9.67 -19.62
C THR A 279 -17.55 -8.71 -19.19
N GLU A 280 -17.63 -8.36 -17.91
CA GLU A 280 -18.62 -7.38 -17.41
C GLU A 280 -18.50 -6.02 -18.13
N PHE A 281 -17.27 -5.55 -18.36
CA PHE A 281 -17.06 -4.30 -19.10
C PHE A 281 -17.55 -4.39 -20.54
N VAL A 282 -17.20 -5.48 -21.26
CA VAL A 282 -17.63 -5.69 -22.64
C VAL A 282 -19.15 -5.78 -22.75
N GLU A 283 -19.82 -6.48 -21.83
CA GLU A 283 -21.27 -6.57 -21.78
C GLU A 283 -21.93 -5.20 -21.55
N ARG A 284 -21.46 -4.44 -20.54
CA ARG A 284 -21.98 -3.07 -20.28
C ARG A 284 -21.76 -2.16 -21.47
N PHE A 285 -20.60 -2.24 -22.13
CA PHE A 285 -20.26 -1.43 -23.29
C PHE A 285 -21.15 -1.77 -24.50
N THR A 286 -21.38 -3.05 -24.75
CA THR A 286 -22.20 -3.51 -25.89
C THR A 286 -23.68 -3.20 -25.69
N ASN A 287 -24.19 -3.29 -24.46
CA ASN A 287 -25.58 -3.01 -24.13
C ASN A 287 -25.90 -1.51 -24.12
N GLY A 288 -24.90 -0.62 -24.15
CA GLY A 288 -25.07 0.83 -24.24
C GLY A 288 -25.73 1.45 -23.00
N ASP A 289 -25.51 0.90 -21.82
CA ASP A 289 -26.08 1.38 -20.56
C ASP A 289 -25.31 2.63 -20.06
N LEU A 290 -25.64 3.78 -20.65
CA LEU A 290 -24.96 5.05 -20.38
C LEU A 290 -25.04 5.50 -18.92
N ASP A 291 -26.08 5.10 -18.18
CA ASP A 291 -26.26 5.48 -16.77
C ASP A 291 -25.27 4.76 -15.84
N MET A 292 -24.66 3.67 -16.32
CA MET A 292 -23.67 2.89 -15.58
C MET A 292 -22.23 3.33 -15.83
N TYR A 293 -22.00 4.36 -16.65
CA TYR A 293 -20.65 4.90 -16.89
C TYR A 293 -20.25 6.03 -15.94
N PRO A 294 -18.93 6.13 -15.63
CA PRO A 294 -17.91 5.12 -15.92
C PRO A 294 -18.12 3.86 -15.07
N MET A 295 -17.76 2.69 -15.61
CA MET A 295 -17.52 1.52 -14.78
C MET A 295 -16.21 1.73 -14.01
N PHE A 296 -16.20 1.44 -12.71
CA PHE A 296 -14.99 1.52 -11.88
C PHE A 296 -14.46 0.12 -11.54
N THR A 297 -13.14 -0.03 -11.50
CA THR A 297 -12.52 -1.25 -10.96
C THR A 297 -12.90 -1.43 -9.48
N SER A 298 -12.94 -2.68 -8.99
CA SER A 298 -13.36 -3.03 -7.62
C SER A 298 -12.32 -3.78 -6.80
N CYS A 299 -11.13 -4.04 -7.37
CA CYS A 299 -10.09 -4.85 -6.72
C CYS A 299 -9.39 -4.16 -5.53
N CYS A 300 -9.48 -2.84 -5.39
CA CYS A 300 -8.87 -2.08 -4.29
C CYS A 300 -9.86 -1.83 -3.14
N PRO A 301 -9.74 -2.53 -1.99
CA PRO A 301 -10.71 -2.38 -0.89
C PRO A 301 -10.67 -0.99 -0.23
N GLY A 302 -9.54 -0.30 -0.26
CA GLY A 302 -9.47 1.09 0.22
C GLY A 302 -10.28 2.04 -0.64
N TRP A 303 -10.29 1.86 -1.95
CA TRP A 303 -11.16 2.56 -2.88
C TRP A 303 -12.64 2.21 -2.66
N VAL A 304 -12.94 0.92 -2.54
CA VAL A 304 -14.33 0.47 -2.31
C VAL A 304 -14.90 1.06 -1.01
N ARG A 305 -14.10 1.17 0.06
CA ARG A 305 -14.49 1.86 1.29
C ARG A 305 -14.73 3.36 1.06
N PHE A 306 -13.83 4.00 0.30
CA PHE A 306 -13.93 5.42 -0.02
C PHE A 306 -15.22 5.74 -0.81
N ILE A 307 -15.50 5.03 -1.91
CA ILE A 307 -16.71 5.31 -2.71
C ILE A 307 -17.99 5.04 -1.92
N LYS A 308 -18.01 3.99 -1.09
CA LYS A 308 -19.18 3.67 -0.25
C LYS A 308 -19.47 4.75 0.79
N SER A 309 -18.45 5.38 1.36
CA SER A 309 -18.61 6.41 2.38
C SER A 309 -18.79 7.81 1.79
N GLN A 310 -18.04 8.15 0.73
CA GLN A 310 -18.00 9.52 0.19
C GLN A 310 -18.92 9.73 -1.02
N TYR A 311 -19.21 8.69 -1.80
CA TYR A 311 -20.00 8.75 -3.05
C TYR A 311 -20.99 7.57 -3.15
N PRO A 312 -21.87 7.36 -2.15
CA PRO A 312 -22.75 6.17 -2.08
C PRO A 312 -23.67 6.05 -3.31
N GLN A 313 -24.02 7.18 -3.94
CA GLN A 313 -24.85 7.22 -5.16
C GLN A 313 -24.16 6.65 -6.41
N MET A 314 -22.84 6.42 -6.37
CA MET A 314 -22.06 5.88 -7.49
C MET A 314 -21.58 4.45 -7.26
N VAL A 315 -21.94 3.82 -6.15
CA VAL A 315 -21.51 2.45 -5.78
C VAL A 315 -21.96 1.40 -6.80
N ASN A 316 -23.11 1.60 -7.44
CA ASN A 316 -23.64 0.71 -8.48
C ASN A 316 -22.78 0.69 -9.77
N ARG A 317 -21.89 1.67 -9.94
CA ARG A 317 -20.93 1.75 -11.06
C ARG A 317 -19.66 0.95 -10.85
N LEU A 318 -19.41 0.47 -9.63
CA LEU A 318 -18.32 -0.47 -9.39
C LEU A 318 -18.52 -1.75 -10.22
N SER A 319 -17.42 -2.35 -10.67
CA SER A 319 -17.44 -3.74 -11.12
C SER A 319 -18.00 -4.63 -10.01
N SER A 320 -18.77 -5.62 -10.37
CA SER A 320 -19.27 -6.63 -9.43
C SER A 320 -18.24 -7.71 -9.14
N ALA A 321 -17.18 -7.83 -9.96
CA ALA A 321 -16.11 -8.81 -9.78
C ALA A 321 -15.43 -8.65 -8.41
N LYS A 322 -15.21 -9.74 -7.70
CA LYS A 322 -14.43 -9.78 -6.46
C LYS A 322 -12.96 -9.45 -6.75
N SER A 323 -12.25 -9.01 -5.72
CA SER A 323 -10.81 -8.80 -5.86
C SER A 323 -10.05 -10.12 -6.06
N PRO A 324 -8.82 -10.10 -6.63
CA PRO A 324 -8.00 -11.30 -6.74
C PRO A 324 -7.85 -12.08 -5.43
N GLN A 325 -7.74 -11.40 -4.29
CA GLN A 325 -7.70 -12.05 -2.99
C GLN A 325 -8.96 -12.84 -2.68
N GLU A 326 -10.14 -12.25 -2.88
CA GLU A 326 -11.42 -12.90 -2.62
C GLU A 326 -11.71 -14.00 -3.64
N MET A 327 -11.34 -13.81 -4.92
CA MET A 327 -11.44 -14.85 -5.94
C MET A 327 -10.57 -16.07 -5.64
N PHE A 328 -9.33 -15.83 -5.18
CA PHE A 328 -8.47 -16.91 -4.72
C PHE A 328 -9.13 -17.71 -3.60
N GLY A 329 -9.62 -17.03 -2.56
CA GLY A 329 -10.32 -17.70 -1.45
C GLY A 329 -11.52 -18.51 -1.92
N ALA A 330 -12.32 -17.98 -2.86
CA ALA A 330 -13.42 -18.70 -3.46
C ALA A 330 -12.97 -19.97 -4.19
N VAL A 331 -11.93 -19.89 -5.03
CA VAL A 331 -11.39 -21.02 -5.76
C VAL A 331 -10.83 -22.08 -4.81
N MET A 332 -10.10 -21.67 -3.76
CA MET A 332 -9.51 -22.63 -2.79
C MET A 332 -10.57 -23.38 -2.01
N LYS A 333 -11.60 -22.70 -1.51
CA LYS A 333 -12.70 -23.32 -0.74
C LYS A 333 -13.70 -24.11 -1.62
N THR A 334 -13.58 -24.05 -2.95
CA THR A 334 -14.51 -24.72 -3.86
C THR A 334 -13.82 -25.63 -4.89
N ALA A 335 -13.30 -25.07 -5.98
CA ALA A 335 -12.72 -25.84 -7.07
C ALA A 335 -11.47 -26.64 -6.63
N PHE A 336 -10.56 -26.01 -5.88
CA PHE A 336 -9.37 -26.68 -5.36
C PHE A 336 -9.74 -27.76 -4.34
N ALA A 337 -10.58 -27.44 -3.35
CA ALA A 337 -11.05 -28.38 -2.35
C ALA A 337 -11.66 -29.64 -3.00
N LYS A 338 -12.52 -29.43 -4.03
CA LYS A 338 -13.11 -30.54 -4.80
C LYS A 338 -12.05 -31.33 -5.57
N LYS A 339 -11.14 -30.67 -6.26
CA LYS A 339 -10.09 -31.31 -7.10
C LYS A 339 -9.13 -32.13 -6.26
N MET A 340 -8.78 -31.65 -5.08
CA MET A 340 -7.85 -32.31 -4.15
C MET A 340 -8.56 -33.28 -3.19
N ASN A 341 -9.89 -33.36 -3.23
CA ASN A 341 -10.71 -34.14 -2.31
C ASN A 341 -10.43 -33.78 -0.84
N ILE A 342 -10.36 -32.48 -0.57
CA ILE A 342 -10.15 -31.87 0.75
C ILE A 342 -11.47 -31.27 1.22
N ASP A 343 -11.80 -31.44 2.51
CA ASP A 343 -12.91 -30.72 3.13
C ASP A 343 -12.59 -29.22 3.17
N PRO A 344 -13.44 -28.33 2.58
CA PRO A 344 -13.22 -26.88 2.60
C PRO A 344 -12.98 -26.29 3.99
N ASP A 345 -13.61 -26.85 5.03
CA ASP A 345 -13.47 -26.38 6.41
C ASP A 345 -12.08 -26.65 7.01
N ARG A 346 -11.31 -27.58 6.41
CA ARG A 346 -9.93 -27.86 6.78
C ARG A 346 -8.92 -26.93 6.10
N ILE A 347 -9.34 -26.15 5.11
CA ILE A 347 -8.46 -25.24 4.38
C ILE A 347 -8.37 -23.90 5.14
N PHE A 348 -7.17 -23.55 5.56
CA PHE A 348 -6.83 -22.21 6.06
C PHE A 348 -6.18 -21.39 4.95
N ALA A 349 -6.94 -20.47 4.37
CA ALA A 349 -6.46 -19.62 3.29
C ALA A 349 -5.70 -18.40 3.83
N LEU A 350 -4.40 -18.36 3.58
CA LEU A 350 -3.48 -17.29 3.96
C LEU A 350 -3.22 -16.37 2.76
N SER A 351 -3.30 -15.06 2.96
CA SER A 351 -2.94 -14.06 1.95
C SER A 351 -1.75 -13.23 2.40
N ILE A 352 -0.68 -13.18 1.59
CA ILE A 352 0.44 -12.25 1.79
C ILE A 352 0.22 -11.04 0.88
N MET A 353 -0.03 -9.86 1.49
CA MET A 353 -0.55 -8.68 0.79
C MET A 353 0.25 -7.41 1.10
N PRO A 354 0.38 -6.47 0.17
CA PRO A 354 1.02 -5.17 0.42
C PRO A 354 0.09 -4.17 1.14
N CYS A 355 -1.06 -4.60 1.64
CA CYS A 355 -2.23 -3.77 1.91
C CYS A 355 -2.85 -4.05 3.28
N VAL A 356 -3.18 -2.99 4.02
CA VAL A 356 -3.87 -3.09 5.33
C VAL A 356 -5.38 -3.29 5.15
N ALA A 357 -5.99 -2.66 4.14
CA ALA A 357 -7.42 -2.79 3.87
C ALA A 357 -7.84 -4.21 3.48
N LYS A 358 -6.92 -5.04 2.98
CA LYS A 358 -7.16 -6.46 2.72
C LYS A 358 -7.47 -7.28 4.00
N LYS A 359 -7.02 -6.82 5.17
CA LYS A 359 -7.39 -7.40 6.46
C LYS A 359 -8.87 -7.18 6.81
N ASP A 360 -9.47 -6.09 6.34
CA ASP A 360 -10.89 -5.78 6.49
C ASP A 360 -11.73 -6.48 5.40
N GLU A 361 -11.22 -6.53 4.18
CA GLU A 361 -11.91 -7.18 3.06
C GLU A 361 -12.23 -8.64 3.38
N ARG A 362 -11.29 -9.38 3.97
CA ARG A 362 -11.50 -10.77 4.36
C ARG A 362 -12.63 -11.00 5.37
N GLU A 363 -13.04 -9.97 6.16
CA GLU A 363 -14.14 -10.08 7.13
C GLU A 363 -15.52 -10.15 6.43
N LYS A 364 -15.57 -9.91 5.12
CA LYS A 364 -16.80 -10.07 4.36
C LYS A 364 -17.12 -11.54 4.16
N PRO A 365 -18.39 -11.94 4.26
CA PRO A 365 -18.79 -13.33 3.96
C PRO A 365 -18.50 -13.66 2.50
N LEU A 366 -17.99 -14.86 2.25
CA LEU A 366 -17.64 -15.32 0.90
C LEU A 366 -18.88 -15.50 0.03
N PHE A 367 -19.96 -16.01 0.62
CA PHE A 367 -21.19 -16.40 -0.08
C PHE A 367 -22.44 -16.05 0.72
N HIS A 368 -23.53 -15.85 -0.01
CA HIS A 368 -24.89 -15.97 0.51
C HIS A 368 -25.45 -17.32 0.03
N GLY A 369 -25.43 -18.37 0.86
CA GLY A 369 -25.95 -19.69 0.51
C GLY A 369 -25.20 -20.85 1.16
N GLU A 370 -24.88 -21.89 0.37
CA GLU A 370 -24.40 -23.19 0.84
C GLU A 370 -23.04 -23.17 1.59
N PHE A 371 -22.26 -22.09 1.48
CA PHE A 371 -20.98 -21.94 2.18
C PHE A 371 -21.04 -20.77 3.16
N ALA A 372 -21.20 -21.07 4.44
CA ALA A 372 -21.10 -20.08 5.51
C ALA A 372 -19.63 -19.96 5.94
N GLY A 373 -18.94 -18.89 5.57
CA GLY A 373 -17.55 -18.68 5.99
C GLY A 373 -16.85 -17.57 5.25
N HIS A 374 -15.58 -17.38 5.58
CA HIS A 374 -14.69 -16.46 4.88
C HIS A 374 -13.90 -17.21 3.81
N GLY A 375 -13.71 -16.61 2.63
CA GLY A 375 -12.83 -17.17 1.60
C GLY A 375 -11.36 -17.16 2.00
N VAL A 376 -10.95 -16.12 2.74
CA VAL A 376 -9.60 -15.94 3.25
C VAL A 376 -9.64 -15.90 4.78
N ASP A 377 -8.83 -16.70 5.44
CA ASP A 377 -8.83 -16.84 6.90
C ASP A 377 -7.84 -15.88 7.57
N CYS A 378 -6.72 -15.56 6.92
CA CYS A 378 -5.68 -14.67 7.43
C CYS A 378 -5.08 -13.82 6.33
N VAL A 379 -4.80 -12.55 6.65
CA VAL A 379 -4.04 -11.64 5.78
C VAL A 379 -2.83 -11.12 6.53
N LEU A 380 -1.65 -11.39 5.99
CA LEU A 380 -0.38 -10.85 6.48
C LEU A 380 0.15 -9.82 5.49
N THR A 381 0.68 -8.73 6.00
CA THR A 381 1.35 -7.72 5.19
C THR A 381 2.75 -8.17 4.80
N THR A 382 3.38 -7.50 3.82
CA THR A 382 4.79 -7.72 3.47
C THR A 382 5.70 -7.57 4.70
N ARG A 383 5.41 -6.60 5.58
CA ARG A 383 6.17 -6.42 6.84
C ARG A 383 5.97 -7.56 7.83
N GLU A 384 4.79 -8.17 7.88
CA GLU A 384 4.54 -9.35 8.72
C GLU A 384 5.26 -10.57 8.17
N LEU A 385 5.31 -10.75 6.84
CA LEU A 385 6.13 -11.80 6.21
C LEU A 385 7.61 -11.67 6.59
N ASP A 386 8.17 -10.45 6.53
CA ASP A 386 9.57 -10.20 6.93
C ASP A 386 9.81 -10.56 8.40
N ARG A 387 8.83 -10.29 9.28
CA ARG A 387 8.90 -10.66 10.70
C ARG A 387 8.84 -12.18 10.89
N LEU A 388 7.98 -12.88 10.15
CA LEU A 388 7.90 -14.35 10.19
C LEU A 388 9.22 -15.01 9.77
N ILE A 389 9.80 -14.58 8.65
CA ILE A 389 11.07 -15.10 8.16
C ILE A 389 12.17 -14.96 9.23
N ARG A 390 12.19 -13.83 9.95
CA ARG A 390 13.14 -13.61 11.06
C ARG A 390 12.81 -14.44 12.30
N ALA A 391 11.52 -14.56 12.64
CA ALA A 391 11.07 -15.31 13.81
C ALA A 391 11.38 -16.80 13.70
N ASP A 392 11.28 -17.34 12.49
CA ASP A 392 11.62 -18.74 12.19
C ASP A 392 13.13 -18.94 11.90
N HIS A 393 13.95 -17.92 12.21
CA HIS A 393 15.42 -17.97 12.03
C HIS A 393 15.86 -18.36 10.61
N ILE A 394 15.05 -18.04 9.59
CA ILE A 394 15.38 -18.30 8.19
C ILE A 394 16.38 -17.24 7.72
N ASP A 395 17.59 -17.65 7.37
CA ASP A 395 18.55 -16.79 6.69
C ASP A 395 18.10 -16.59 5.24
N SER A 396 17.68 -15.38 4.90
CA SER A 396 17.18 -15.02 3.57
C SER A 396 18.15 -15.33 2.43
N LYS A 397 19.47 -15.35 2.72
CA LYS A 397 20.51 -15.71 1.74
C LYS A 397 20.58 -17.20 1.44
N THR A 398 19.99 -18.05 2.28
CA THR A 398 19.92 -19.50 2.09
C THR A 398 18.67 -19.96 1.34
N LEU A 399 17.75 -19.05 1.07
CA LEU A 399 16.53 -19.34 0.33
C LEU A 399 16.84 -19.70 -1.13
N LYS A 400 16.10 -20.67 -1.65
CA LYS A 400 16.22 -21.17 -3.02
C LYS A 400 14.95 -20.85 -3.81
N ASP A 401 15.08 -20.74 -5.11
CA ASP A 401 13.92 -20.64 -5.98
C ASP A 401 13.14 -21.96 -5.95
N ALA A 402 11.88 -21.89 -5.52
CA ALA A 402 10.95 -23.01 -5.42
C ALA A 402 9.70 -22.73 -6.26
N ALA A 403 9.23 -23.74 -7.00
CA ALA A 403 8.05 -23.59 -7.84
C ALA A 403 6.76 -23.46 -7.00
N PHE A 404 5.76 -22.77 -7.52
CA PHE A 404 4.41 -22.77 -7.01
C PHE A 404 3.76 -24.16 -7.10
N ASP A 405 2.72 -24.39 -6.33
CA ASP A 405 2.03 -25.67 -6.27
C ASP A 405 0.98 -25.82 -7.38
N THR A 406 0.74 -27.07 -7.80
CA THR A 406 -0.34 -27.41 -8.73
C THR A 406 -1.68 -27.48 -7.99
N PRO A 407 -2.84 -27.24 -8.66
CA PRO A 407 -2.99 -27.10 -10.12
C PRO A 407 -2.95 -25.67 -10.67
N PHE A 408 -2.68 -24.63 -9.88
CA PHE A 408 -2.76 -23.22 -10.30
C PHE A 408 -1.37 -22.59 -10.24
N THR A 409 -0.47 -23.08 -11.09
CA THR A 409 0.94 -22.65 -11.13
C THR A 409 1.18 -21.46 -12.02
N GLU A 410 0.32 -21.27 -13.04
CA GLU A 410 0.55 -20.28 -14.08
C GLU A 410 -0.06 -18.91 -13.72
N GLY A 411 0.75 -17.88 -13.88
CA GLY A 411 0.33 -16.49 -13.85
C GLY A 411 0.88 -15.74 -15.05
N THR A 412 0.17 -14.71 -15.50
CA THR A 412 0.61 -13.94 -16.65
C THR A 412 1.28 -12.63 -16.26
N GLY A 413 1.99 -12.00 -17.20
CA GLY A 413 2.49 -10.64 -17.04
C GLY A 413 1.37 -9.64 -16.73
N ALA A 414 0.17 -9.84 -17.30
CA ALA A 414 -1.03 -9.06 -16.98
C ALA A 414 -1.39 -9.16 -15.49
N GLY A 415 -1.36 -10.36 -14.90
CA GLY A 415 -1.56 -10.56 -13.47
C GLY A 415 -0.48 -9.89 -12.61
N VAL A 416 0.77 -9.89 -13.07
CA VAL A 416 1.90 -9.26 -12.35
C VAL A 416 1.72 -7.75 -12.25
N ILE A 417 1.34 -7.06 -13.32
CA ILE A 417 1.23 -5.59 -13.33
C ILE A 417 0.06 -5.04 -12.50
N PHE A 418 -0.86 -5.88 -12.01
CA PHE A 418 -1.92 -5.48 -11.06
C PHE A 418 -1.40 -4.70 -9.86
N GLY A 419 -0.15 -4.92 -9.48
CA GLY A 419 0.48 -4.24 -8.36
C GLY A 419 0.81 -2.77 -8.61
N ALA A 420 0.83 -2.31 -9.84
CA ALA A 420 1.21 -0.94 -10.23
C ALA A 420 0.01 -0.15 -10.75
N THR A 421 0.02 1.18 -10.58
CA THR A 421 -0.99 2.08 -11.16
C THR A 421 -1.01 1.95 -12.68
N GLY A 422 -2.19 1.79 -13.25
CA GLY A 422 -2.42 1.55 -14.68
C GLY A 422 -2.34 0.07 -15.07
N GLY A 423 -1.86 -0.79 -14.19
CA GLY A 423 -1.66 -2.20 -14.50
C GLY A 423 -2.95 -2.99 -14.62
N VAL A 424 -3.95 -2.72 -13.79
CA VAL A 424 -5.28 -3.37 -13.88
C VAL A 424 -5.97 -2.95 -15.18
N MET A 425 -5.97 -1.65 -15.48
CA MET A 425 -6.55 -1.13 -16.72
C MET A 425 -5.86 -1.70 -17.95
N GLU A 426 -4.52 -1.75 -17.96
CA GLU A 426 -3.78 -2.33 -19.07
C GLU A 426 -4.11 -3.83 -19.26
N ALA A 427 -4.17 -4.60 -18.18
CA ALA A 427 -4.56 -6.00 -18.22
C ALA A 427 -6.00 -6.19 -18.74
N ALA A 428 -6.94 -5.35 -18.26
CA ALA A 428 -8.34 -5.37 -18.71
C ALA A 428 -8.48 -5.02 -20.19
N LEU A 429 -7.81 -3.97 -20.66
CA LEU A 429 -7.84 -3.55 -22.06
C LEU A 429 -7.23 -4.61 -22.99
N ARG A 430 -6.15 -5.27 -22.59
CA ARG A 430 -5.55 -6.38 -23.34
C ARG A 430 -6.56 -7.50 -23.58
N SER A 431 -7.29 -7.90 -22.54
CA SER A 431 -8.28 -8.99 -22.64
C SER A 431 -9.60 -8.55 -23.27
N ALA A 432 -10.08 -7.32 -22.99
CA ALA A 432 -11.26 -6.75 -23.65
C ALA A 432 -11.06 -6.65 -25.17
N TYR A 433 -9.87 -6.23 -25.63
CA TYR A 433 -9.54 -6.22 -27.04
C TYR A 433 -9.69 -7.62 -27.66
N TYR A 434 -9.16 -8.65 -27.00
CA TYR A 434 -9.30 -10.04 -27.45
C TYR A 434 -10.76 -10.51 -27.44
N LEU A 435 -11.52 -10.21 -26.39
CA LEU A 435 -12.93 -10.61 -26.28
C LEU A 435 -13.80 -9.99 -27.39
N ILE A 436 -13.48 -8.78 -27.82
CA ILE A 436 -14.20 -8.07 -28.86
C ILE A 436 -13.75 -8.50 -30.28
N THR A 437 -12.44 -8.66 -30.50
CA THR A 437 -11.88 -8.82 -31.85
C THR A 437 -11.50 -10.28 -32.21
N GLY A 438 -11.39 -11.16 -31.20
CA GLY A 438 -10.86 -12.51 -31.36
C GLY A 438 -9.35 -12.58 -31.64
N LYS A 439 -8.63 -11.46 -31.49
CA LYS A 439 -7.19 -11.35 -31.75
C LYS A 439 -6.48 -10.66 -30.59
N ASN A 440 -5.22 -11.03 -30.33
CA ASN A 440 -4.41 -10.31 -29.37
C ASN A 440 -4.07 -8.90 -29.88
N PRO A 441 -4.06 -7.88 -28.99
CA PRO A 441 -3.50 -6.58 -29.33
C PRO A 441 -1.96 -6.67 -29.45
N GLU A 442 -1.34 -5.63 -30.02
CA GLU A 442 0.09 -5.43 -29.84
C GLU A 442 0.41 -5.34 -28.34
N VAL A 443 1.48 -5.99 -27.90
CA VAL A 443 1.79 -6.20 -26.48
C VAL A 443 1.84 -4.89 -25.68
N ASP A 444 2.40 -3.83 -26.26
CA ASP A 444 2.56 -2.52 -25.62
C ASP A 444 1.51 -1.48 -26.09
N ALA A 445 0.40 -1.93 -26.70
CA ALA A 445 -0.64 -1.02 -27.25
C ALA A 445 -1.20 -0.06 -26.20
N PHE A 446 -1.22 -0.44 -24.93
CA PHE A 446 -1.85 0.31 -23.86
C PHE A 446 -0.86 0.91 -22.83
N LYS A 447 0.45 0.87 -23.09
CA LYS A 447 1.51 1.30 -22.15
C LYS A 447 1.46 2.78 -21.74
N GLN A 448 0.78 3.63 -22.51
CA GLN A 448 0.70 5.09 -22.23
C GLN A 448 -0.03 5.42 -20.93
N ILE A 449 -0.74 4.46 -20.33
CA ILE A 449 -1.46 4.65 -19.06
C ILE A 449 -0.63 4.28 -17.84
N ARG A 450 0.61 3.82 -18.02
CA ARG A 450 1.51 3.44 -16.94
C ARG A 450 2.07 4.66 -16.23
N GLY A 451 2.33 4.52 -14.94
CA GLY A 451 3.07 5.50 -14.15
C GLY A 451 2.31 6.05 -12.95
N VAL A 452 3.05 6.78 -12.10
CA VAL A 452 2.52 7.40 -10.90
C VAL A 452 2.04 8.82 -11.23
N ASN A 453 0.75 9.07 -11.02
CA ASN A 453 0.16 10.40 -11.15
C ASN A 453 0.53 11.23 -9.92
N LYS A 454 1.38 12.24 -10.08
CA LYS A 454 1.70 13.16 -8.99
C LYS A 454 0.57 14.13 -8.69
N ASN A 455 -0.09 14.64 -9.74
CA ASN A 455 -1.20 15.58 -9.62
C ASN A 455 -2.30 15.19 -10.62
N GLY A 456 -3.48 14.81 -10.12
CA GLY A 456 -4.60 14.44 -10.97
C GLY A 456 -4.64 12.97 -11.38
N TRP A 457 -5.04 12.70 -12.61
CA TRP A 457 -5.18 11.36 -13.18
C TRP A 457 -4.59 11.30 -14.60
N THR A 458 -4.36 10.09 -15.09
CA THR A 458 -3.99 9.83 -16.50
C THR A 458 -5.24 9.45 -17.27
N GLU A 459 -5.42 10.01 -18.43
CA GLU A 459 -6.50 9.67 -19.35
C GLU A 459 -5.94 9.22 -20.70
N ALA A 460 -6.64 8.32 -21.35
CA ALA A 460 -6.31 7.84 -22.68
C ALA A 460 -7.58 7.43 -23.44
N GLN A 461 -7.45 7.43 -24.76
CA GLN A 461 -8.48 7.01 -25.69
C GLN A 461 -7.93 5.91 -26.58
N PHE A 462 -8.70 4.85 -26.77
CA PHE A 462 -8.34 3.70 -27.60
C PHE A 462 -9.45 3.35 -28.58
N GLU A 463 -9.05 2.95 -29.78
CA GLU A 463 -9.95 2.42 -30.79
C GLU A 463 -9.94 0.89 -30.75
N ILE A 464 -11.09 0.28 -30.44
CA ILE A 464 -11.26 -1.17 -30.44
C ILE A 464 -12.45 -1.55 -31.32
N ALA A 465 -12.18 -2.25 -32.45
CA ALA A 465 -13.18 -2.70 -33.41
C ALA A 465 -14.11 -1.55 -33.92
N GLY A 466 -13.55 -0.36 -34.14
CA GLY A 466 -14.28 0.82 -34.60
C GLY A 466 -15.07 1.57 -33.52
N ASN A 467 -14.91 1.18 -32.26
CA ASN A 467 -15.48 1.90 -31.13
C ASN A 467 -14.39 2.63 -30.36
N THR A 468 -14.65 3.87 -30.00
CA THR A 468 -13.76 4.69 -29.16
C THR A 468 -14.04 4.40 -27.69
N ILE A 469 -13.02 4.05 -26.94
CA ILE A 469 -13.09 3.80 -25.49
C ILE A 469 -12.24 4.83 -24.76
N ASP A 470 -12.91 5.68 -23.96
CA ASP A 470 -12.27 6.67 -23.08
C ASP A 470 -12.04 6.05 -21.70
N ILE A 471 -10.82 6.15 -21.18
CA ILE A 471 -10.46 5.59 -19.89
C ILE A 471 -9.72 6.60 -19.01
N ALA A 472 -9.78 6.38 -17.71
CA ALA A 472 -8.93 7.09 -16.75
C ALA A 472 -8.29 6.14 -15.75
N VAL A 473 -7.09 6.52 -15.28
CA VAL A 473 -6.34 5.83 -14.25
C VAL A 473 -5.96 6.82 -13.17
N VAL A 474 -6.31 6.53 -11.92
CA VAL A 474 -6.03 7.41 -10.78
C VAL A 474 -5.48 6.64 -9.59
N SER A 475 -4.51 7.24 -8.88
CA SER A 475 -3.99 6.72 -7.63
C SER A 475 -3.86 7.82 -6.57
N GLY A 476 -4.11 7.43 -5.29
CA GLY A 476 -4.28 8.37 -4.18
C GLY A 476 -5.72 8.92 -4.10
N LEU A 477 -6.31 8.85 -2.90
CA LEU A 477 -7.74 9.16 -2.75
C LEU A 477 -8.07 10.65 -2.90
N GLN A 478 -7.11 11.57 -2.66
CA GLN A 478 -7.32 12.98 -2.97
C GLN A 478 -7.44 13.22 -4.48
N ASN A 479 -6.57 12.60 -5.29
CA ASN A 479 -6.69 12.64 -6.75
C ASN A 479 -8.00 12.00 -7.21
N THR A 480 -8.37 10.89 -6.58
CA THR A 480 -9.65 10.22 -6.83
C THR A 480 -10.84 11.14 -6.53
N ARG A 481 -10.81 11.88 -5.41
CA ARG A 481 -11.85 12.89 -5.09
C ARG A 481 -11.98 13.93 -6.18
N ASN A 482 -10.85 14.47 -6.65
CA ASN A 482 -10.83 15.46 -7.72
C ASN A 482 -11.44 14.90 -9.02
N LEU A 483 -11.12 13.65 -9.39
CA LEU A 483 -11.70 12.96 -10.54
C LEU A 483 -13.22 12.74 -10.37
N MET A 484 -13.66 12.28 -9.19
CA MET A 484 -15.09 12.05 -8.90
C MET A 484 -15.91 13.35 -9.00
N GLU A 485 -15.35 14.47 -8.53
CA GLU A 485 -15.97 15.79 -8.66
C GLU A 485 -16.06 16.23 -10.12
N ALA A 486 -15.02 16.03 -10.93
CA ALA A 486 -15.04 16.34 -12.36
C ALA A 486 -16.10 15.51 -13.11
N ILE A 487 -16.23 14.21 -12.78
CA ILE A 487 -17.27 13.32 -13.33
C ILE A 487 -18.67 13.81 -12.93
N GLN A 488 -18.89 14.16 -11.65
CA GLN A 488 -20.19 14.67 -11.18
C GLN A 488 -20.59 15.99 -11.83
N LYS A 489 -19.62 16.88 -12.06
CA LYS A 489 -19.83 18.15 -12.78
C LYS A 489 -19.97 17.96 -14.28
N ARG A 490 -19.80 16.76 -14.81
CA ARG A 490 -19.79 16.43 -16.25
C ARG A 490 -18.70 17.17 -17.04
N GLU A 491 -17.59 17.48 -16.39
CA GLU A 491 -16.41 18.09 -17.02
C GLU A 491 -15.62 17.08 -17.84
N VAL A 492 -15.69 15.79 -17.44
CA VAL A 492 -15.04 14.65 -18.08
C VAL A 492 -16.01 13.48 -18.23
N HIS A 493 -15.73 12.62 -19.21
CA HIS A 493 -16.51 11.40 -19.46
C HIS A 493 -15.57 10.24 -19.77
N TYR A 494 -15.78 9.09 -19.11
CA TYR A 494 -15.02 7.88 -19.33
C TYR A 494 -15.94 6.67 -19.36
N HIS A 495 -15.53 5.64 -20.08
CA HIS A 495 -16.20 4.34 -20.10
C HIS A 495 -15.72 3.45 -18.96
N PHE A 496 -14.41 3.47 -18.68
CA PHE A 496 -13.81 2.66 -17.65
C PHE A 496 -12.75 3.44 -16.87
N VAL A 497 -12.72 3.27 -15.54
CA VAL A 497 -11.81 4.00 -14.64
C VAL A 497 -11.15 3.05 -13.66
N GLU A 498 -9.81 3.01 -13.68
CA GLU A 498 -9.03 2.36 -12.63
C GLU A 498 -8.81 3.30 -11.44
N VAL A 499 -9.12 2.82 -10.22
CA VAL A 499 -8.87 3.58 -9.00
C VAL A 499 -8.05 2.75 -8.01
N MET A 500 -6.90 3.30 -7.60
CA MET A 500 -6.06 2.76 -6.53
C MET A 500 -5.97 3.73 -5.36
N ALA A 501 -6.28 3.29 -4.14
CA ALA A 501 -6.24 4.13 -2.95
C ALA A 501 -4.82 4.61 -2.59
N CYS A 502 -3.81 3.79 -2.85
CA CYS A 502 -2.42 4.13 -2.53
C CYS A 502 -1.72 4.80 -3.71
N PRO A 503 -0.91 5.85 -3.49
CA PRO A 503 -0.07 6.44 -4.54
C PRO A 503 0.83 5.37 -5.19
N GLY A 504 0.79 5.30 -6.51
CA GLY A 504 1.54 4.31 -7.29
C GLY A 504 0.92 2.92 -7.37
N GLY A 505 -0.25 2.69 -6.74
CA GLY A 505 -0.91 1.39 -6.67
C GLY A 505 -0.46 0.54 -5.47
N CYS A 506 -0.60 -0.78 -5.57
CA CYS A 506 -0.29 -1.70 -4.47
C CYS A 506 1.20 -1.73 -4.09
N VAL A 507 2.10 -1.39 -5.02
CA VAL A 507 3.55 -1.24 -4.74
C VAL A 507 3.85 -0.12 -3.73
N GLY A 508 2.96 0.90 -3.64
CA GLY A 508 2.96 1.94 -2.59
C GLY A 508 2.04 1.62 -1.42
N GLY A 509 1.61 0.38 -1.28
CA GLY A 509 0.62 -0.07 -0.29
C GLY A 509 1.06 0.12 1.16
N GLY A 510 0.07 0.37 2.05
CA GLY A 510 0.30 0.59 3.48
C GLY A 510 0.90 -0.59 4.25
N GLY A 511 0.99 -1.78 3.63
CA GLY A 511 1.62 -2.99 4.18
C GLY A 511 3.07 -3.23 3.70
N GLN A 512 3.60 -2.39 2.81
CA GLN A 512 4.95 -2.52 2.27
C GLN A 512 6.04 -2.09 3.27
N PRO A 513 7.30 -2.53 3.10
CA PRO A 513 8.44 -2.08 3.89
C PRO A 513 8.57 -0.55 3.91
N ILE A 514 9.03 -0.01 5.04
CA ILE A 514 9.10 1.43 5.29
C ILE A 514 10.56 1.88 5.25
N HIS A 515 10.84 2.87 4.39
CA HIS A 515 12.14 3.53 4.30
C HIS A 515 11.96 5.02 4.58
N GLU A 516 12.65 5.52 5.59
CA GLU A 516 12.51 6.91 6.02
C GLU A 516 12.89 7.90 4.91
N GLY A 517 11.93 8.75 4.54
CA GLY A 517 12.14 9.80 3.55
C GLY A 517 12.33 9.33 2.12
N LYS A 518 11.97 8.08 1.80
CA LYS A 518 12.03 7.50 0.44
C LYS A 518 10.65 7.00 0.00
N GLU A 519 10.22 7.46 -1.15
CA GLU A 519 9.03 6.96 -1.84
C GLU A 519 9.46 5.99 -2.95
N LEU A 520 9.24 4.68 -2.74
CA LEU A 520 9.73 3.63 -3.63
C LEU A 520 8.68 3.07 -4.59
N ALA A 521 7.46 3.63 -4.60
CA ALA A 521 6.37 3.11 -5.44
C ALA A 521 6.73 3.08 -6.93
N SER A 522 7.41 4.11 -7.44
CA SER A 522 7.84 4.18 -8.84
C SER A 522 8.85 3.09 -9.20
N ASP A 523 9.86 2.89 -8.34
CA ASP A 523 10.91 1.88 -8.57
C ASP A 523 10.35 0.47 -8.50
N ARG A 524 9.48 0.19 -7.51
CA ARG A 524 8.79 -1.09 -7.35
C ARG A 524 7.84 -1.36 -8.53
N GLY A 525 7.11 -0.33 -8.99
CA GLY A 525 6.23 -0.43 -10.16
C GLY A 525 7.00 -0.74 -11.45
N SER A 526 8.14 -0.08 -11.65
CA SER A 526 9.04 -0.35 -12.79
C SER A 526 9.52 -1.80 -12.81
N ASN A 527 9.74 -2.41 -11.63
CA ASN A 527 10.10 -3.82 -11.53
C ASN A 527 8.94 -4.73 -12.00
N LEU A 528 7.70 -4.45 -11.63
CA LEU A 528 6.55 -5.25 -12.08
C LEU A 528 6.37 -5.16 -13.61
N TYR A 529 6.54 -3.98 -14.20
CA TYR A 529 6.50 -3.83 -15.66
C TYR A 529 7.67 -4.54 -16.37
N PHE A 530 8.83 -4.61 -15.73
CA PHE A 530 9.94 -5.41 -16.25
C PHE A 530 9.62 -6.91 -16.22
N LEU A 531 9.02 -7.40 -15.13
CA LEU A 531 8.59 -8.80 -15.02
C LEU A 531 7.50 -9.14 -16.04
N ASP A 532 6.51 -8.25 -16.27
CA ASP A 532 5.54 -8.43 -17.36
C ASP A 532 6.24 -8.55 -18.72
N LYS A 533 7.19 -7.66 -19.02
CA LYS A 533 7.90 -7.66 -20.29
C LYS A 533 8.66 -8.98 -20.56
N THR A 534 9.14 -9.62 -19.50
CA THR A 534 9.92 -10.87 -19.58
C THR A 534 9.06 -12.12 -19.35
N ALA A 535 7.77 -11.97 -19.01
CA ALA A 535 6.87 -13.09 -18.79
C ALA A 535 6.63 -13.90 -20.08
N HIS A 536 6.54 -15.22 -19.93
CA HIS A 536 6.23 -16.14 -21.02
C HIS A 536 4.80 -15.93 -21.54
N LEU A 537 3.84 -15.77 -20.62
CA LEU A 537 2.45 -15.42 -20.92
C LEU A 537 2.21 -13.95 -20.57
N ARG A 538 1.67 -13.18 -21.50
CA ARG A 538 1.46 -11.73 -21.33
C ARG A 538 -0.02 -11.34 -21.15
N PHE A 539 -0.96 -12.21 -21.48
CA PHE A 539 -2.39 -11.94 -21.53
C PHE A 539 -3.17 -12.89 -20.62
N SER A 540 -4.06 -12.37 -19.79
CA SER A 540 -4.85 -13.16 -18.83
C SER A 540 -5.71 -14.23 -19.51
N HIS A 541 -6.28 -13.93 -20.69
CA HIS A 541 -7.09 -14.87 -21.48
C HIS A 541 -6.27 -16.02 -22.11
N GLU A 542 -4.94 -15.97 -22.09
CA GLU A 542 -4.07 -17.07 -22.53
C GLU A 542 -3.71 -18.03 -21.40
N ASN A 543 -3.93 -17.65 -20.14
CA ASN A 543 -3.58 -18.49 -19.00
C ASN A 543 -4.29 -19.86 -19.08
N PRO A 544 -3.53 -20.98 -19.20
CA PRO A 544 -4.11 -22.32 -19.34
C PRO A 544 -4.86 -22.77 -18.09
N ASP A 545 -4.41 -22.38 -16.88
CA ASP A 545 -5.05 -22.76 -15.64
C ASP A 545 -6.42 -22.10 -15.49
N ILE A 546 -6.57 -20.86 -15.98
CA ILE A 546 -7.86 -20.16 -16.03
C ILE A 546 -8.81 -20.85 -17.01
N LYS A 547 -8.33 -21.25 -18.20
CA LYS A 547 -9.16 -21.98 -19.15
C LYS A 547 -9.64 -23.31 -18.58
N HIS A 548 -8.75 -24.09 -17.98
CA HIS A 548 -9.11 -25.35 -17.33
C HIS A 548 -10.09 -25.15 -16.17
N LEU A 549 -9.92 -24.07 -15.39
CA LEU A 549 -10.83 -23.77 -14.29
C LEU A 549 -12.25 -23.44 -14.78
N TYR A 550 -12.38 -22.72 -15.90
CA TYR A 550 -13.69 -22.51 -16.52
C TYR A 550 -14.27 -23.82 -17.07
N ASP A 551 -13.51 -24.57 -17.84
CA ASP A 551 -13.97 -25.83 -18.44
C ASP A 551 -14.41 -26.88 -17.41
N GLU A 552 -13.65 -27.00 -16.30
CA GLU A 552 -13.90 -28.04 -15.30
C GLU A 552 -14.92 -27.61 -14.22
N TYR A 553 -15.05 -26.29 -13.95
CA TYR A 553 -15.77 -25.85 -12.76
C TYR A 553 -16.77 -24.73 -12.99
N PHE A 554 -16.39 -23.59 -13.61
CA PHE A 554 -17.27 -22.43 -13.74
C PHE A 554 -18.11 -22.41 -15.02
N GLY A 555 -17.66 -23.06 -16.08
CA GLY A 555 -18.27 -23.06 -17.42
C GLY A 555 -17.68 -21.97 -18.31
N SER A 556 -18.04 -20.71 -18.09
CA SER A 556 -17.52 -19.56 -18.85
C SER A 556 -17.46 -18.33 -17.96
N PRO A 557 -16.65 -17.31 -18.34
CA PRO A 557 -16.73 -15.99 -17.71
C PRO A 557 -18.17 -15.45 -17.74
N GLY A 558 -18.60 -14.81 -16.64
CA GLY A 558 -19.97 -14.29 -16.51
C GLY A 558 -21.07 -15.36 -16.35
N SER A 559 -20.73 -16.66 -16.27
CA SER A 559 -21.73 -17.71 -16.06
C SER A 559 -22.44 -17.56 -14.70
N HIS A 560 -23.61 -18.18 -14.57
CA HIS A 560 -24.37 -18.14 -13.30
C HIS A 560 -23.51 -18.61 -12.10
N LYS A 561 -22.71 -19.65 -12.27
CA LYS A 561 -21.82 -20.17 -11.21
C LYS A 561 -20.65 -19.21 -10.92
N ALA A 562 -20.08 -18.60 -11.95
CA ALA A 562 -19.07 -17.55 -11.78
C ALA A 562 -19.65 -16.36 -11.01
N HIS A 563 -20.85 -15.88 -11.37
CA HIS A 563 -21.53 -14.82 -10.63
C HIS A 563 -21.78 -15.15 -9.17
N GLN A 564 -22.18 -16.39 -8.85
CA GLN A 564 -22.39 -16.80 -7.45
C GLN A 564 -21.10 -16.75 -6.63
N LEU A 565 -19.97 -17.16 -7.20
CA LEU A 565 -18.73 -17.40 -6.46
C LEU A 565 -17.71 -16.26 -6.59
N LEU A 566 -17.65 -15.60 -7.75
CA LEU A 566 -16.61 -14.62 -8.11
C LEU A 566 -17.12 -13.19 -8.13
N HIS A 567 -18.41 -12.94 -7.97
CA HIS A 567 -18.98 -11.59 -7.94
C HIS A 567 -19.57 -11.25 -6.58
N VAL A 568 -19.60 -9.96 -6.26
CA VAL A 568 -20.28 -9.43 -5.08
C VAL A 568 -21.77 -9.35 -5.42
N GLN A 569 -22.61 -9.98 -4.62
CA GLN A 569 -24.05 -9.81 -4.76
C GLN A 569 -24.43 -8.38 -4.37
N LYS A 570 -25.13 -7.67 -5.27
CA LYS A 570 -25.63 -6.30 -5.08
C LYS A 570 -26.85 -6.28 -4.18
#